data_7aa9ad27ed5b3e22f1f40936801e260c
#
_entry.id   7aa9ad27ed5b3e22f1f40936801e260c
#
_cell.length_a   1.000
_cell.length_b   1.000
_cell.length_c   1.000
_cell.angle_alpha   90.00
_cell.angle_beta   90.00
_cell.angle_gamma   90.00
#
_symmetry.space_group_name_H-M   'P 1'
#
loop_
_entity.id
_entity.type
_entity.pdbx_description
1 polymer ?
#
loop_
_entity_poly.entity_id
_entity_poly.type
_entity_poly.pdbx_seq_one_letter_code
_entity_poly.pdbx_strand_id
1 'polypeptide(L)'
;MTATASPALRRERRTLDSAILTSGTEQVVDFVLPLFAGAVLGLSAWETGLLIAASDLMAFLIRPMAGVVVDRADRAVVAALGAGALAVGCGLYALATGLPLALIAAAVTGGAGAFLWVAIRAIIGERLHADSSVFAKLVEAEETGGWLVLVPAVVLLSVAGYRWVFVGIALCCLVAAEELFRSRRQEDPSADDVALAGADLSSVSLRDLGRSLRPMLLVIVATMTAEAAISLLLILHLQRGFGLVAVEVAYIFLPGAIAMSVLPTFLHRMVVRLGRRAMLMLGSVASALFALGLAFAPSPPWIAALWVLSAVAWSLVIPVQQAVIAEAVGRTHLGRGLSLYEAACLAGAFLGSLAAGVLYESGGLFLTCVVCAIVISSGAALIPAAVSRLGVANYPEPVPEPASAESSDLSESSKAETSMNENLRHIQGEHVQGETANSENSESSDPANSNSGANASKSQKSRRERLTDLAAHSGLLAVALLIAWAAVPGFVLSSILGVGGETPNIIAAVRGLFDGASDFSTVVLAALRVWFVVYVIDVIWTAWKVAEPRHG
;
A
#
# COMPACT_ATOMS: atom_id res chain seq x y z
N MET A 1 22.19 -12.12 -21.51
CA MET A 1 22.51 -10.88 -20.78
C MET A 1 21.33 -10.59 -19.86
N THR A 2 21.51 -10.64 -18.56
CA THR A 2 20.46 -10.32 -17.57
C THR A 2 20.24 -8.82 -17.63
N ALA A 3 19.08 -8.39 -18.10
CA ALA A 3 18.68 -6.99 -18.01
C ALA A 3 18.71 -6.60 -16.50
N THR A 4 19.71 -5.85 -16.11
CA THR A 4 19.79 -5.27 -14.76
C THR A 4 18.63 -4.31 -14.64
N ALA A 5 17.76 -4.52 -13.62
CA ALA A 5 16.66 -3.61 -13.35
C ALA A 5 17.16 -2.16 -13.29
N SER A 6 16.41 -1.23 -13.86
CA SER A 6 16.80 0.18 -13.88
C SER A 6 17.06 0.69 -12.45
N PRO A 7 17.95 1.65 -12.23
CA PRO A 7 18.22 2.21 -10.90
C PRO A 7 16.95 2.68 -10.19
N ALA A 8 16.03 3.31 -10.91
CA ALA A 8 14.76 3.78 -10.40
C ALA A 8 13.85 2.63 -9.88
N LEU A 9 13.81 1.48 -10.60
CA LEU A 9 13.05 0.30 -10.14
C LEU A 9 13.72 -0.35 -8.92
N ARG A 10 15.05 -0.34 -8.84
CA ARG A 10 15.76 -0.83 -7.64
C ARG A 10 15.48 0.04 -6.43
N ARG A 11 15.44 1.37 -6.60
CA ARG A 11 15.07 2.32 -5.54
C ARG A 11 13.64 2.10 -5.06
N GLU A 12 12.67 2.00 -5.97
CA GLU A 12 11.27 1.69 -5.65
C GLU A 12 11.18 0.41 -4.83
N ARG A 13 11.80 -0.69 -5.30
CA ARG A 13 11.75 -1.98 -4.60
C ARG A 13 12.33 -1.90 -3.18
N ARG A 14 13.52 -1.32 -3.00
CA ARG A 14 14.12 -1.16 -1.67
C ARG A 14 13.26 -0.32 -0.73
N THR A 15 12.61 0.71 -1.27
CA THR A 15 11.68 1.55 -0.49
C THR A 15 10.45 0.75 -0.06
N LEU A 16 9.88 -0.10 -0.93
CA LEU A 16 8.76 -0.99 -0.60
C LEU A 16 9.18 -2.07 0.41
N ASP A 17 10.35 -2.70 0.23
CA ASP A 17 10.88 -3.69 1.18
C ASP A 17 11.09 -3.06 2.58
N SER A 18 11.55 -1.81 2.62
CA SER A 18 11.68 -1.05 3.89
C SER A 18 10.32 -0.67 4.48
N ALA A 19 9.33 -0.33 3.64
CA ALA A 19 7.96 -0.06 4.09
C ALA A 19 7.33 -1.29 4.75
N ILE A 20 7.56 -2.50 4.22
CA ILE A 20 7.13 -3.76 4.84
C ILE A 20 7.67 -3.90 6.27
N LEU A 21 8.97 -3.69 6.45
CA LEU A 21 9.61 -3.86 7.77
C LEU A 21 9.17 -2.81 8.78
N THR A 22 9.05 -1.56 8.34
CA THR A 22 8.71 -0.45 9.23
C THR A 22 7.23 -0.39 9.57
N SER A 23 6.33 -0.68 8.62
CA SER A 23 4.89 -0.81 8.87
C SER A 23 4.61 -1.95 9.85
N GLY A 24 5.22 -3.11 9.63
CA GLY A 24 5.10 -4.22 10.56
C GLY A 24 5.63 -3.88 11.96
N THR A 25 6.71 -3.09 12.06
CA THR A 25 7.22 -2.60 13.34
C THR A 25 6.18 -1.73 14.06
N GLU A 26 5.56 -0.78 13.37
CA GLU A 26 4.53 0.08 13.98
C GLU A 26 3.34 -0.74 14.47
N GLN A 27 2.86 -1.70 13.68
CA GLN A 27 1.76 -2.57 14.09
C GLN A 27 2.12 -3.45 15.30
N VAL A 28 3.36 -3.91 15.39
CA VAL A 28 3.84 -4.62 16.60
C VAL A 28 3.87 -3.70 17.80
N VAL A 29 4.35 -2.46 17.64
CA VAL A 29 4.34 -1.46 18.73
C VAL A 29 2.91 -1.21 19.20
N ASP A 30 1.98 -0.96 18.28
CA ASP A 30 0.57 -0.67 18.59
C ASP A 30 -0.09 -1.82 19.37
N PHE A 31 0.25 -3.06 19.03
CA PHE A 31 -0.28 -4.25 19.70
C PHE A 31 0.41 -4.55 21.03
N VAL A 32 1.75 -4.49 21.06
CA VAL A 32 2.56 -4.94 22.21
C VAL A 32 2.70 -3.88 23.28
N LEU A 33 2.74 -2.58 22.91
CA LEU A 33 2.99 -1.48 23.85
C LEU A 33 1.95 -1.38 24.98
N PRO A 34 0.62 -1.46 24.71
CA PRO A 34 -0.38 -1.45 25.78
C PRO A 34 -0.23 -2.62 26.74
N LEU A 35 0.09 -3.80 26.22
CA LEU A 35 0.31 -5.01 27.02
C LEU A 35 1.58 -4.89 27.87
N PHE A 36 2.67 -4.38 27.30
CA PHE A 36 3.93 -4.13 28.00
C PHE A 36 3.76 -3.08 29.11
N ALA A 37 3.04 -2.01 28.83
CA ALA A 37 2.75 -0.94 29.78
C ALA A 37 2.03 -1.47 31.02
N GLY A 38 0.98 -2.29 30.84
CA GLY A 38 0.25 -2.90 31.94
C GLY A 38 1.00 -4.03 32.63
N ALA A 39 1.52 -5.00 31.87
CA ALA A 39 2.07 -6.25 32.45
C ALA A 39 3.49 -6.10 33.00
N VAL A 40 4.33 -5.24 32.40
CA VAL A 40 5.75 -5.12 32.78
C VAL A 40 6.06 -3.82 33.54
N LEU A 41 5.50 -2.69 33.07
CA LEU A 41 5.74 -1.39 33.69
C LEU A 41 4.77 -1.11 34.83
N GLY A 42 3.69 -1.90 34.98
CA GLY A 42 2.67 -1.72 36.03
C GLY A 42 1.88 -0.40 35.90
N LEU A 43 1.77 0.13 34.68
CA LEU A 43 1.09 1.39 34.41
C LEU A 43 -0.42 1.22 34.48
N SER A 44 -1.10 2.23 34.99
CA SER A 44 -2.56 2.34 34.97
C SER A 44 -3.07 2.50 33.51
N ALA A 45 -4.36 2.29 33.33
CA ALA A 45 -5.01 2.51 32.02
C ALA A 45 -4.84 3.97 31.53
N TRP A 46 -4.88 4.94 32.46
CA TRP A 46 -4.64 6.34 32.15
C TRP A 46 -3.21 6.60 31.65
N GLU A 47 -2.19 6.08 32.38
CA GLU A 47 -0.78 6.23 32.01
C GLU A 47 -0.47 5.52 30.67
N THR A 48 -1.09 4.37 30.41
CA THR A 48 -1.00 3.67 29.12
C THR A 48 -1.61 4.51 28.00
N GLY A 49 -2.77 5.10 28.23
CA GLY A 49 -3.41 6.02 27.28
C GLY A 49 -2.56 7.26 27.01
N LEU A 50 -1.93 7.83 28.04
CA LEU A 50 -1.01 8.95 27.92
C LEU A 50 0.22 8.59 27.08
N LEU A 51 0.74 7.37 27.23
CA LEU A 51 1.89 6.88 26.49
C LEU A 51 1.59 6.78 24.98
N ILE A 52 0.43 6.24 24.61
CA ILE A 52 -0.02 6.15 23.21
C ILE A 52 -0.26 7.55 22.65
N ALA A 53 -1.00 8.39 23.39
CA ALA A 53 -1.29 9.76 22.98
C ALA A 53 -0.03 10.61 22.78
N ALA A 54 1.04 10.36 23.54
CA ALA A 54 2.31 11.06 23.38
C ALA A 54 2.98 10.75 22.02
N SER A 55 2.94 9.50 21.57
CA SER A 55 3.43 9.10 20.23
C SER A 55 2.65 9.79 19.12
N ASP A 56 1.32 9.72 19.17
CA ASP A 56 0.43 10.31 18.16
C ASP A 56 0.54 11.83 18.10
N LEU A 57 0.64 12.47 19.26
CA LEU A 57 0.84 13.91 19.36
C LEU A 57 2.16 14.35 18.72
N MET A 58 3.25 13.63 19.02
CA MET A 58 4.55 13.93 18.42
C MET A 58 4.55 13.70 16.92
N ALA A 59 3.93 12.61 16.44
CA ALA A 59 3.75 12.35 15.03
C ALA A 59 2.98 13.51 14.35
N PHE A 60 1.88 13.95 14.94
CA PHE A 60 1.08 15.05 14.39
C PHE A 60 1.84 16.38 14.33
N LEU A 61 2.52 16.76 15.42
CA LEU A 61 3.25 18.02 15.52
C LEU A 61 4.46 18.09 14.57
N ILE A 62 5.15 16.95 14.37
CA ILE A 62 6.37 16.89 13.56
C ILE A 62 6.07 16.75 12.07
N ARG A 63 4.93 16.16 11.64
CA ARG A 63 4.61 15.94 10.23
C ARG A 63 4.74 17.16 9.31
N PRO A 64 4.23 18.34 9.64
CA PRO A 64 4.41 19.52 8.78
C PRO A 64 5.89 19.89 8.59
N MET A 65 6.72 19.74 9.63
CA MET A 65 8.16 19.95 9.55
C MET A 65 8.85 18.89 8.70
N ALA A 66 8.46 17.62 8.88
CA ALA A 66 8.97 16.51 8.09
C ALA A 66 8.74 16.75 6.59
N GLY A 67 7.56 17.24 6.19
CA GLY A 67 7.27 17.60 4.80
C GLY A 67 8.22 18.63 4.20
N VAL A 68 8.57 19.66 4.97
CA VAL A 68 9.52 20.70 4.54
C VAL A 68 10.94 20.14 4.42
N VAL A 69 11.37 19.29 5.35
CA VAL A 69 12.70 18.68 5.35
C VAL A 69 12.83 17.70 4.18
N VAL A 70 11.80 16.87 3.94
CA VAL A 70 11.76 15.89 2.84
C VAL A 70 11.82 16.55 1.46
N ASP A 71 11.26 17.76 1.30
CA ASP A 71 11.34 18.50 0.05
C ASP A 71 12.72 19.16 -0.18
N ARG A 72 13.49 19.41 0.89
CA ARG A 72 14.77 20.12 0.82
C ARG A 72 16.01 19.23 0.91
N ALA A 73 15.87 18.02 1.44
CA ALA A 73 16.95 17.08 1.65
C ALA A 73 16.80 15.85 0.73
N ASP A 74 17.84 15.01 0.69
CA ASP A 74 17.71 13.69 0.05
C ASP A 74 16.66 12.85 0.80
N ARG A 75 15.56 12.54 0.12
CA ARG A 75 14.42 11.80 0.68
C ARG A 75 14.81 10.45 1.23
N ALA A 76 15.75 9.74 0.57
CA ALA A 76 16.22 8.44 1.03
C ALA A 76 17.02 8.54 2.32
N VAL A 77 17.82 9.60 2.47
CA VAL A 77 18.57 9.87 3.70
C VAL A 77 17.63 10.23 4.84
N VAL A 78 16.61 11.08 4.57
CA VAL A 78 15.60 11.43 5.59
C VAL A 78 14.82 10.18 6.04
N ALA A 79 14.41 9.32 5.10
CA ALA A 79 13.73 8.07 5.40
C ALA A 79 14.62 7.12 6.23
N ALA A 80 15.89 6.98 5.85
CA ALA A 80 16.86 6.14 6.57
C ALA A 80 17.10 6.63 8.00
N LEU A 81 17.24 7.95 8.20
CA LEU A 81 17.37 8.55 9.52
C LEU A 81 16.09 8.37 10.36
N GLY A 82 14.91 8.49 9.72
CA GLY A 82 13.62 8.20 10.36
C GLY A 82 13.55 6.75 10.84
N ALA A 83 13.89 5.77 9.96
CA ALA A 83 13.91 4.36 10.34
C ALA A 83 14.94 4.07 11.45
N GLY A 84 16.13 4.68 11.41
CA GLY A 84 17.13 4.58 12.45
C GLY A 84 16.66 5.17 13.79
N ALA A 85 15.98 6.32 13.76
CA ALA A 85 15.38 6.91 14.96
C ALA A 85 14.24 6.05 15.52
N LEU A 86 13.44 5.41 14.65
CA LEU A 86 12.42 4.44 15.05
C LEU A 86 13.06 3.23 15.76
N ALA A 87 14.20 2.73 15.24
CA ALA A 87 14.98 1.68 15.91
C ALA A 87 15.46 2.10 17.31
N VAL A 88 15.92 3.35 17.45
CA VAL A 88 16.30 3.91 18.76
C VAL A 88 15.11 3.96 19.71
N GLY A 89 13.94 4.42 19.24
CA GLY A 89 12.71 4.43 20.04
C GLY A 89 12.29 3.05 20.51
N CYS A 90 12.33 2.03 19.64
CA CYS A 90 12.08 0.63 20.00
C CYS A 90 13.12 0.11 21.01
N GLY A 91 14.39 0.47 20.85
CA GLY A 91 15.45 0.16 21.83
C GLY A 91 15.19 0.80 23.20
N LEU A 92 14.70 2.04 23.23
CA LEU A 92 14.31 2.70 24.48
C LEU A 92 13.13 2.01 25.17
N TYR A 93 12.15 1.51 24.43
CA TYR A 93 11.09 0.67 24.99
C TYR A 93 11.65 -0.62 25.61
N ALA A 94 12.60 -1.30 24.94
CA ALA A 94 13.25 -2.49 25.49
C ALA A 94 13.98 -2.21 26.83
N LEU A 95 14.49 -1.01 27.00
CA LEU A 95 15.19 -0.57 28.22
C LEU A 95 14.26 0.07 29.25
N ALA A 96 13.00 0.36 28.91
CA ALA A 96 12.08 1.06 29.80
C ALA A 96 11.78 0.25 31.07
N THR A 97 11.90 0.93 32.19
CA THR A 97 11.61 0.41 33.56
C THR A 97 10.49 1.17 34.23
N GLY A 98 9.91 2.19 33.56
CA GLY A 98 8.83 3.02 34.06
C GLY A 98 8.35 4.03 33.02
N LEU A 99 7.31 4.78 33.39
CA LEU A 99 6.64 5.75 32.54
C LEU A 99 7.57 6.82 31.92
N PRO A 100 8.55 7.45 32.63
CA PRO A 100 9.31 8.53 32.02
C PRO A 100 10.12 8.11 30.79
N LEU A 101 10.82 6.97 30.87
CA LEU A 101 11.59 6.45 29.72
C LEU A 101 10.68 5.96 28.60
N ALA A 102 9.54 5.37 28.95
CA ALA A 102 8.54 4.95 27.95
C ALA A 102 7.94 6.16 27.20
N LEU A 103 7.69 7.28 27.86
CA LEU A 103 7.23 8.54 27.23
C LEU A 103 8.29 9.12 26.28
N ILE A 104 9.57 9.06 26.64
CA ILE A 104 10.67 9.46 25.74
C ILE A 104 10.70 8.55 24.52
N ALA A 105 10.57 7.23 24.71
CA ALA A 105 10.50 6.27 23.62
C ALA A 105 9.30 6.56 22.70
N ALA A 106 8.12 6.84 23.25
CA ALA A 106 6.91 7.20 22.51
C ALA A 106 7.11 8.49 21.68
N ALA A 107 7.70 9.52 22.28
CA ALA A 107 7.99 10.76 21.57
C ALA A 107 8.99 10.55 20.43
N VAL A 108 10.02 9.72 20.63
CA VAL A 108 11.00 9.39 19.60
C VAL A 108 10.35 8.57 18.47
N THR A 109 9.57 7.53 18.78
CA THR A 109 8.91 6.69 17.75
C THR A 109 7.90 7.49 16.95
N GLY A 110 7.05 8.32 17.59
CA GLY A 110 6.08 9.16 16.88
C GLY A 110 6.76 10.18 15.96
N GLY A 111 7.81 10.86 16.45
CA GLY A 111 8.58 11.80 15.64
C GLY A 111 9.33 11.13 14.50
N ALA A 112 9.94 9.97 14.73
CA ALA A 112 10.64 9.17 13.75
C ALA A 112 9.71 8.69 12.64
N GLY A 113 8.54 8.15 13.00
CA GLY A 113 7.50 7.72 12.04
C GLY A 113 7.03 8.87 11.15
N ALA A 114 6.90 10.09 11.69
CA ALA A 114 6.52 11.25 10.88
C ALA A 114 7.52 11.54 9.75
N PHE A 115 8.84 11.52 10.02
CA PHE A 115 9.86 11.70 8.98
C PHE A 115 9.92 10.52 8.02
N LEU A 116 9.87 9.30 8.54
CA LEU A 116 9.97 8.07 7.77
C LEU A 116 8.86 7.97 6.72
N TRP A 117 7.60 8.06 7.14
CA TRP A 117 6.46 7.84 6.25
C TRP A 117 6.26 8.95 5.24
N VAL A 118 6.48 10.21 5.62
CA VAL A 118 6.44 11.32 4.65
C VAL A 118 7.52 11.14 3.59
N ALA A 119 8.72 10.70 3.98
CA ALA A 119 9.81 10.47 3.04
C ALA A 119 9.57 9.25 2.13
N ILE A 120 9.12 8.12 2.68
CA ILE A 120 8.75 6.92 1.89
C ILE A 120 7.70 7.27 0.84
N ARG A 121 6.60 7.91 1.24
CA ARG A 121 5.53 8.30 0.31
C ARG A 121 6.01 9.30 -0.74
N ALA A 122 6.92 10.21 -0.38
CA ALA A 122 7.50 11.14 -1.34
C ALA A 122 8.41 10.43 -2.35
N ILE A 123 9.23 9.44 -1.93
CA ILE A 123 10.06 8.62 -2.83
C ILE A 123 9.17 7.84 -3.81
N ILE A 124 8.13 7.20 -3.31
CA ILE A 124 7.17 6.44 -4.13
C ILE A 124 6.44 7.39 -5.10
N GLY A 125 6.04 8.57 -4.63
CA GLY A 125 5.36 9.60 -5.44
C GLY A 125 6.20 10.14 -6.60
N GLU A 126 7.54 10.08 -6.53
CA GLU A 126 8.43 10.44 -7.65
C GLU A 126 8.14 9.61 -8.92
N ARG A 127 7.68 8.37 -8.72
CA ARG A 127 7.42 7.40 -9.79
C ARG A 127 6.00 7.47 -10.35
N LEU A 128 5.12 8.31 -9.81
CA LEU A 128 3.69 8.32 -10.14
C LEU A 128 3.42 8.55 -11.65
N HIS A 129 4.23 9.38 -12.32
CA HIS A 129 4.12 9.61 -13.77
C HIS A 129 4.58 8.40 -14.62
N ALA A 130 5.49 7.58 -14.09
CA ALA A 130 5.98 6.38 -14.77
C ALA A 130 5.15 5.13 -14.46
N ASP A 131 4.52 5.09 -13.29
CA ASP A 131 3.67 4.00 -12.84
C ASP A 131 2.56 4.53 -11.92
N SER A 132 1.36 4.61 -12.44
CA SER A 132 0.19 5.09 -11.69
C SER A 132 -0.23 4.16 -10.53
N SER A 133 0.32 2.93 -10.45
CA SER A 133 0.01 1.95 -9.40
C SER A 133 0.91 2.04 -8.16
N VAL A 134 1.90 2.94 -8.13
CA VAL A 134 2.93 2.97 -7.07
C VAL A 134 2.37 3.12 -5.66
N PHE A 135 1.31 3.91 -5.47
CA PHE A 135 0.66 4.03 -4.16
C PHE A 135 -0.16 2.79 -3.79
N ALA A 136 -0.73 2.07 -4.77
CA ALA A 136 -1.38 0.80 -4.52
C ALA A 136 -0.37 -0.25 -4.03
N LYS A 137 0.82 -0.32 -4.66
CA LYS A 137 1.93 -1.18 -4.22
C LYS A 137 2.42 -0.81 -2.81
N LEU A 138 2.44 0.49 -2.48
CA LEU A 138 2.83 0.93 -1.14
C LEU A 138 1.84 0.45 -0.09
N VAL A 139 0.53 0.59 -0.32
CA VAL A 139 -0.51 0.09 0.59
C VAL A 139 -0.41 -1.43 0.76
N GLU A 140 -0.19 -2.18 -0.33
CA GLU A 140 0.07 -3.63 -0.24
C GLU A 140 1.30 -3.96 0.60
N ALA A 141 2.38 -3.19 0.47
CA ALA A 141 3.59 -3.36 1.26
C ALA A 141 3.35 -3.04 2.75
N GLU A 142 2.64 -1.95 3.05
CA GLU A 142 2.27 -1.56 4.41
C GLU A 142 1.45 -2.67 5.09
N GLU A 143 0.43 -3.18 4.44
CA GLU A 143 -0.44 -4.22 4.98
C GLU A 143 0.26 -5.59 5.09
N THR A 144 1.08 -5.93 4.09
CA THR A 144 1.91 -7.15 4.14
C THR A 144 2.88 -7.12 5.30
N GLY A 145 3.47 -5.96 5.58
CA GLY A 145 4.38 -5.75 6.71
C GLY A 145 3.73 -6.06 8.05
N GLY A 146 2.45 -5.65 8.21
CA GLY A 146 1.67 -5.94 9.41
C GLY A 146 1.69 -7.42 9.79
N TRP A 147 1.50 -8.29 8.83
CA TRP A 147 1.50 -9.74 9.08
C TRP A 147 2.89 -10.31 9.22
N LEU A 148 3.78 -9.93 8.31
CA LEU A 148 5.11 -10.52 8.20
C LEU A 148 5.95 -10.28 9.44
N VAL A 149 5.75 -9.16 10.12
CA VAL A 149 6.49 -8.79 11.34
C VAL A 149 5.71 -9.14 12.60
N LEU A 150 4.38 -8.93 12.61
CA LEU A 150 3.55 -9.18 13.80
C LEU A 150 3.55 -10.66 14.22
N VAL A 151 3.43 -11.59 13.27
CA VAL A 151 3.34 -13.01 13.60
C VAL A 151 4.63 -13.53 14.27
N PRO A 152 5.84 -13.31 13.72
CA PRO A 152 7.07 -13.66 14.42
C PRO A 152 7.22 -12.91 15.76
N ALA A 153 6.77 -11.66 15.86
CA ALA A 153 6.83 -10.89 17.09
C ALA A 153 5.96 -11.51 18.21
N VAL A 154 4.75 -11.98 17.88
CA VAL A 154 3.87 -12.66 18.84
C VAL A 154 4.48 -14.00 19.29
N VAL A 155 5.09 -14.75 18.37
CA VAL A 155 5.84 -15.98 18.73
C VAL A 155 7.02 -15.62 19.65
N LEU A 156 7.80 -14.62 19.30
CA LEU A 156 8.93 -14.16 20.12
C LEU A 156 8.46 -13.67 21.49
N LEU A 157 7.31 -13.00 21.57
CA LEU A 157 6.70 -12.56 22.83
C LEU A 157 6.42 -13.75 23.75
N SER A 158 5.89 -14.85 23.22
CA SER A 158 5.55 -16.03 24.01
C SER A 158 6.77 -16.80 24.53
N VAL A 159 7.91 -16.75 23.81
CA VAL A 159 9.13 -17.51 24.13
C VAL A 159 10.12 -16.67 24.92
N ALA A 160 10.34 -15.42 24.55
CA ALA A 160 11.42 -14.58 25.06
C ALA A 160 10.94 -13.32 25.83
N GLY A 161 9.65 -12.98 25.70
CA GLY A 161 9.03 -11.85 26.40
C GLY A 161 9.19 -10.51 25.68
N TYR A 162 8.58 -9.46 26.26
CA TYR A 162 8.38 -8.14 25.64
C TYR A 162 9.67 -7.44 25.20
N ARG A 163 10.72 -7.48 26.03
CA ARG A 163 11.99 -6.78 25.73
C ARG A 163 12.62 -7.28 24.44
N TRP A 164 12.60 -8.60 24.22
CA TRP A 164 13.17 -9.20 23.01
C TRP A 164 12.35 -8.90 21.77
N VAL A 165 11.03 -8.69 21.91
CA VAL A 165 10.19 -8.21 20.81
C VAL A 165 10.64 -6.82 20.37
N PHE A 166 10.81 -5.88 21.33
CA PHE A 166 11.28 -4.53 21.01
C PHE A 166 12.69 -4.53 20.40
N VAL A 167 13.59 -5.40 20.84
CA VAL A 167 14.92 -5.58 20.21
C VAL A 167 14.78 -6.13 18.79
N GLY A 168 13.91 -7.12 18.57
CA GLY A 168 13.66 -7.70 17.25
C GLY A 168 13.15 -6.68 16.25
N ILE A 169 12.14 -5.87 16.62
CA ILE A 169 11.62 -4.83 15.73
C ILE A 169 12.60 -3.67 15.53
N ALA A 170 13.44 -3.36 16.53
CA ALA A 170 14.52 -2.39 16.36
C ALA A 170 15.52 -2.87 15.28
N LEU A 171 15.85 -4.17 15.26
CA LEU A 171 16.69 -4.74 14.20
C LEU A 171 16.01 -4.66 12.82
N CYS A 172 14.70 -4.91 12.71
CA CYS A 172 13.95 -4.71 11.48
C CYS A 172 14.07 -3.26 10.97
N CYS A 173 13.93 -2.28 11.87
CA CYS A 173 14.11 -0.87 11.54
C CYS A 173 15.53 -0.52 11.10
N LEU A 174 16.57 -1.12 11.69
CA LEU A 174 17.96 -0.91 11.26
C LEU A 174 18.20 -1.50 9.86
N VAL A 175 17.63 -2.67 9.54
CA VAL A 175 17.68 -3.25 8.19
C VAL A 175 16.96 -2.33 7.20
N ALA A 176 15.78 -1.83 7.55
CA ALA A 176 15.05 -0.87 6.73
C ALA A 176 15.84 0.43 6.52
N ALA A 177 16.49 0.96 7.55
CA ALA A 177 17.34 2.14 7.46
C ALA A 177 18.51 1.93 6.49
N GLU A 178 19.17 0.77 6.52
CA GLU A 178 20.25 0.43 5.60
C GLU A 178 19.77 0.31 4.15
N GLU A 179 18.64 -0.37 3.91
CA GLU A 179 18.05 -0.49 2.57
C GLU A 179 17.62 0.88 2.01
N LEU A 180 17.02 1.75 2.84
CA LEU A 180 16.70 3.12 2.46
C LEU A 180 17.95 3.94 2.17
N PHE A 181 18.99 3.84 2.99
CA PHE A 181 20.24 4.54 2.75
C PHE A 181 20.92 4.09 1.45
N ARG A 182 20.90 2.78 1.14
CA ARG A 182 21.36 2.23 -0.15
C ARG A 182 20.48 2.62 -1.32
N SER A 183 19.26 3.07 -1.10
CA SER A 183 18.32 3.52 -2.13
C SER A 183 18.56 4.98 -2.54
N ARG A 184 19.47 5.71 -1.87
CA ARG A 184 19.82 7.09 -2.24
C ARG A 184 20.28 7.16 -3.69
N ARG A 185 20.04 8.27 -4.34
CA ARG A 185 20.44 8.48 -5.73
C ARG A 185 21.96 8.35 -5.85
N GLN A 186 22.40 7.40 -6.66
CA GLN A 186 23.82 7.19 -7.03
C GLN A 186 24.14 7.76 -8.41
N GLU A 187 23.19 8.43 -9.07
CA GLU A 187 23.30 8.88 -10.45
C GLU A 187 23.49 10.38 -10.53
N ASP A 188 24.22 10.81 -11.57
CA ASP A 188 24.28 12.20 -11.96
C ASP A 188 22.86 12.76 -12.15
N PRO A 189 22.56 13.95 -11.61
CA PRO A 189 21.23 14.53 -11.73
C PRO A 189 20.85 14.63 -13.21
N SER A 190 19.68 14.10 -13.57
CA SER A 190 19.14 14.31 -14.92
C SER A 190 18.90 15.80 -15.14
N ALA A 191 18.82 16.24 -16.41
CA ALA A 191 18.52 17.64 -16.73
C ALA A 191 17.25 18.13 -16.03
N ASP A 192 16.26 17.25 -15.86
CA ASP A 192 15.02 17.52 -15.09
C ASP A 192 15.30 17.69 -13.59
N ASP A 193 16.24 16.92 -13.03
CA ASP A 193 16.63 17.04 -11.62
C ASP A 193 17.40 18.33 -11.34
N VAL A 194 18.23 18.78 -12.30
CA VAL A 194 18.94 20.07 -12.23
C VAL A 194 17.92 21.22 -12.34
N ALA A 195 16.93 21.10 -13.23
CA ALA A 195 15.85 22.09 -13.35
C ALA A 195 14.98 22.15 -12.07
N LEU A 196 14.73 21.00 -11.43
CA LEU A 196 14.01 20.92 -10.15
C LEU A 196 14.82 21.50 -8.98
N ALA A 197 16.15 21.28 -8.96
CA ALA A 197 17.04 21.86 -7.94
C ALA A 197 17.16 23.38 -8.06
N GLY A 198 17.00 23.94 -9.27
CA GLY A 198 16.96 25.39 -9.54
C GLY A 198 15.57 26.02 -9.30
N ALA A 199 14.51 25.23 -9.12
CA ALA A 199 13.20 25.77 -8.79
C ALA A 199 13.21 26.37 -7.38
N ASP A 200 12.68 27.57 -7.25
CA ASP A 200 12.61 28.26 -5.95
C ASP A 200 11.64 27.54 -5.00
N LEU A 201 12.18 26.57 -4.26
CA LEU A 201 11.45 25.79 -3.23
C LEU A 201 10.91 26.67 -2.10
N SER A 202 11.33 27.94 -2.03
CA SER A 202 10.90 28.89 -1.00
C SER A 202 9.56 29.56 -1.32
N SER A 203 9.10 29.52 -2.59
CA SER A 203 7.98 30.33 -3.08
C SER A 203 6.60 29.88 -2.60
N VAL A 204 6.40 28.61 -2.24
CA VAL A 204 5.09 28.08 -1.80
C VAL A 204 5.13 27.73 -0.31
N SER A 205 4.34 28.44 0.49
CA SER A 205 4.23 28.13 1.93
C SER A 205 3.32 26.93 2.18
N LEU A 206 3.54 26.20 3.30
CA LEU A 206 2.62 25.14 3.77
C LEU A 206 1.18 25.63 3.89
N ARG A 207 0.98 26.90 4.28
CA ARG A 207 -0.35 27.50 4.42
C ARG A 207 -1.05 27.67 3.08
N ASP A 208 -0.32 28.08 2.04
CA ASP A 208 -0.90 28.28 0.71
C ASP A 208 -1.19 26.93 0.05
N LEU A 209 -0.29 25.95 0.24
CA LEU A 209 -0.53 24.59 -0.21
C LEU A 209 -1.74 23.97 0.52
N GLY A 210 -1.85 24.15 1.83
CA GLY A 210 -3.01 23.71 2.60
C GLY A 210 -4.32 24.37 2.17
N ARG A 211 -4.30 25.64 1.74
CA ARG A 211 -5.50 26.29 1.16
C ARG A 211 -5.87 25.69 -0.19
N SER A 212 -4.89 25.43 -1.05
CA SER A 212 -5.10 24.79 -2.35
C SER A 212 -5.69 23.38 -2.18
N LEU A 213 -5.13 22.55 -1.28
CA LEU A 213 -5.56 21.19 -1.00
C LEU A 213 -6.81 21.10 -0.12
N ARG A 214 -7.26 22.21 0.49
CA ARG A 214 -8.36 22.26 1.47
C ARG A 214 -9.59 21.43 1.09
N PRO A 215 -10.10 21.46 -0.16
CA PRO A 215 -11.30 20.69 -0.51
C PRO A 215 -11.10 19.18 -0.31
N MET A 216 -9.94 18.66 -0.69
CA MET A 216 -9.62 17.24 -0.54
C MET A 216 -9.27 16.88 0.90
N LEU A 217 -8.50 17.73 1.60
CA LEU A 217 -8.16 17.53 3.02
C LEU A 217 -9.41 17.48 3.90
N LEU A 218 -10.43 18.29 3.63
CA LEU A 218 -11.70 18.24 4.37
C LEU A 218 -12.45 16.92 4.13
N VAL A 219 -12.46 16.41 2.90
CA VAL A 219 -13.04 15.07 2.61
C VAL A 219 -12.28 14.00 3.38
N ILE A 220 -10.94 14.06 3.40
CA ILE A 220 -10.09 13.11 4.12
C ILE A 220 -10.39 13.16 5.64
N VAL A 221 -10.39 14.34 6.24
CA VAL A 221 -10.72 14.48 7.67
C VAL A 221 -12.09 13.90 7.98
N ALA A 222 -13.12 14.22 7.18
CA ALA A 222 -14.47 13.73 7.40
C ALA A 222 -14.56 12.20 7.29
N THR A 223 -13.98 11.61 6.24
CA THR A 223 -13.94 10.15 6.05
C THR A 223 -13.16 9.46 7.16
N MET A 224 -11.98 9.95 7.50
CA MET A 224 -11.15 9.38 8.58
C MET A 224 -11.83 9.49 9.95
N THR A 225 -12.58 10.57 10.20
CA THR A 225 -13.37 10.72 11.44
C THR A 225 -14.42 9.61 11.56
N ALA A 226 -15.18 9.36 10.49
CA ALA A 226 -16.20 8.34 10.50
C ALA A 226 -15.61 6.92 10.60
N GLU A 227 -14.55 6.64 9.86
CA GLU A 227 -13.88 5.33 9.84
C GLU A 227 -13.23 5.02 11.20
N ALA A 228 -12.54 5.98 11.82
CA ALA A 228 -11.94 5.79 13.14
C ALA A 228 -13.02 5.57 14.22
N ALA A 229 -14.14 6.29 14.14
CA ALA A 229 -15.25 6.07 15.05
C ALA A 229 -15.84 4.65 14.91
N ILE A 230 -16.07 4.19 13.68
CA ILE A 230 -16.59 2.84 13.41
C ILE A 230 -15.59 1.77 13.87
N SER A 231 -14.32 1.92 13.54
CA SER A 231 -13.27 0.94 13.90
C SER A 231 -13.16 0.75 15.41
N LEU A 232 -13.19 1.84 16.18
CA LEU A 232 -13.17 1.77 17.64
C LEU A 232 -14.42 1.07 18.18
N LEU A 233 -15.60 1.42 17.66
CA LEU A 233 -16.87 0.83 18.12
C LEU A 233 -17.01 -0.61 17.70
N LEU A 234 -16.48 -1.00 16.55
CA LEU A 234 -16.46 -2.38 16.10
C LEU A 234 -15.72 -3.26 17.10
N ILE A 235 -14.53 -2.85 17.54
CA ILE A 235 -13.76 -3.58 18.56
C ILE A 235 -14.54 -3.67 19.87
N LEU A 236 -15.12 -2.56 20.33
CA LEU A 236 -15.92 -2.53 21.56
C LEU A 236 -17.17 -3.41 21.44
N HIS A 237 -17.82 -3.43 20.30
CA HIS A 237 -19.01 -4.24 20.06
C HIS A 237 -18.68 -5.74 20.00
N LEU A 238 -17.57 -6.12 19.36
CA LEU A 238 -17.11 -7.51 19.35
C LEU A 238 -16.79 -8.01 20.76
N GLN A 239 -16.13 -7.19 21.57
CA GLN A 239 -15.76 -7.56 22.94
C GLN A 239 -16.96 -7.52 23.91
N ARG A 240 -17.74 -6.45 23.91
CA ARG A 240 -18.83 -6.25 24.88
C ARG A 240 -20.16 -6.81 24.42
N GLY A 241 -20.48 -6.71 23.13
CA GLY A 241 -21.74 -7.19 22.55
C GLY A 241 -21.76 -8.69 22.33
N PHE A 242 -20.66 -9.26 21.83
CA PHE A 242 -20.53 -10.70 21.56
C PHE A 242 -19.65 -11.44 22.58
N GLY A 243 -19.02 -10.75 23.53
CA GLY A 243 -18.20 -11.37 24.57
C GLY A 243 -16.88 -11.99 24.07
N LEU A 244 -16.39 -11.59 22.89
CA LEU A 244 -15.23 -12.20 22.26
C LEU A 244 -13.93 -11.78 22.96
N VAL A 245 -13.02 -12.74 23.10
CA VAL A 245 -11.66 -12.46 23.56
C VAL A 245 -10.79 -11.88 22.43
N ALA A 246 -9.68 -11.24 22.78
CA ALA A 246 -8.83 -10.53 21.83
C ALA A 246 -8.36 -11.38 20.63
N VAL A 247 -8.10 -12.68 20.84
CA VAL A 247 -7.70 -13.61 19.77
C VAL A 247 -8.84 -13.86 18.79
N GLU A 248 -10.07 -13.99 19.27
CA GLU A 248 -11.26 -14.18 18.42
C GLU A 248 -11.57 -12.93 17.61
N VAL A 249 -11.38 -11.75 18.21
CA VAL A 249 -11.46 -10.47 17.50
C VAL A 249 -10.44 -10.40 16.38
N ALA A 250 -9.19 -10.82 16.62
CA ALA A 250 -8.15 -10.85 15.59
C ALA A 250 -8.54 -11.75 14.40
N TYR A 251 -9.22 -12.88 14.62
CA TYR A 251 -9.72 -13.73 13.53
C TYR A 251 -10.79 -13.06 12.66
N ILE A 252 -11.60 -12.17 13.23
CA ILE A 252 -12.61 -11.42 12.48
C ILE A 252 -11.94 -10.39 11.57
N PHE A 253 -10.84 -9.80 12.01
CA PHE A 253 -10.08 -8.83 11.22
C PHE A 253 -9.21 -9.48 10.13
N LEU A 254 -8.81 -10.74 10.31
CA LEU A 254 -7.87 -11.45 9.44
C LEU A 254 -8.27 -11.47 7.94
N PRO A 255 -9.53 -11.79 7.55
CA PRO A 255 -9.91 -11.82 6.14
C PRO A 255 -9.77 -10.45 5.45
N GLY A 256 -10.13 -9.38 6.14
CA GLY A 256 -9.99 -8.01 5.62
C GLY A 256 -8.55 -7.60 5.44
N ALA A 257 -7.70 -7.95 6.38
CA ALA A 257 -6.29 -7.64 6.30
C ALA A 257 -5.57 -8.41 5.17
N ILE A 258 -5.91 -9.69 4.95
CA ILE A 258 -5.45 -10.44 3.77
C ILE A 258 -5.94 -9.74 2.49
N ALA A 259 -7.19 -9.28 2.46
CA ALA A 259 -7.74 -8.54 1.33
C ALA A 259 -6.94 -7.26 1.06
N MET A 260 -6.62 -6.47 2.08
CA MET A 260 -5.81 -5.25 1.98
C MET A 260 -4.39 -5.51 1.46
N SER A 261 -3.81 -6.67 1.74
CA SER A 261 -2.48 -7.05 1.26
C SER A 261 -2.42 -7.44 -0.23
N VAL A 262 -3.59 -7.66 -0.88
CA VAL A 262 -3.63 -8.16 -2.27
C VAL A 262 -4.45 -7.27 -3.20
N LEU A 263 -5.52 -6.66 -2.69
CA LEU A 263 -6.50 -5.96 -3.52
C LEU A 263 -6.03 -4.62 -4.12
N PRO A 264 -5.20 -3.79 -3.47
CA PRO A 264 -4.89 -2.45 -3.97
C PRO A 264 -4.35 -2.42 -5.40
N THR A 265 -3.35 -3.23 -5.71
CA THR A 265 -2.78 -3.32 -7.07
C THR A 265 -3.77 -3.95 -8.06
N PHE A 266 -4.55 -4.93 -7.63
CA PHE A 266 -5.57 -5.54 -8.49
C PHE A 266 -6.68 -4.53 -8.84
N LEU A 267 -7.17 -3.80 -7.85
CA LEU A 267 -8.24 -2.80 -8.02
C LEU A 267 -7.74 -1.54 -8.75
N HIS A 268 -6.44 -1.25 -8.75
CA HIS A 268 -5.88 -0.14 -9.51
C HIS A 268 -6.23 -0.20 -11.01
N ARG A 269 -6.38 -1.40 -11.59
CA ARG A 269 -6.86 -1.57 -12.97
C ARG A 269 -8.25 -0.97 -13.20
N MET A 270 -9.09 -0.98 -12.17
CA MET A 270 -10.42 -0.34 -12.22
C MET A 270 -10.28 1.20 -12.16
N VAL A 271 -9.30 1.71 -11.40
CA VAL A 271 -9.01 3.16 -11.36
C VAL A 271 -8.64 3.67 -12.75
N VAL A 272 -7.80 2.92 -13.49
CA VAL A 272 -7.41 3.27 -14.87
C VAL A 272 -8.62 3.27 -15.82
N ARG A 273 -9.56 2.33 -15.65
CA ARG A 273 -10.73 2.19 -16.53
C ARG A 273 -11.88 3.14 -16.19
N LEU A 274 -12.20 3.31 -14.93
CA LEU A 274 -13.40 4.03 -14.46
C LEU A 274 -13.07 5.45 -13.98
N GLY A 275 -11.79 5.74 -13.76
CA GLY A 275 -11.32 7.04 -13.30
C GLY A 275 -11.36 7.20 -11.77
N ARG A 276 -10.57 8.14 -11.29
CA ARG A 276 -10.35 8.40 -9.86
C ARG A 276 -11.60 8.82 -9.11
N ARG A 277 -12.43 9.70 -9.71
CA ARG A 277 -13.68 10.19 -9.10
C ARG A 277 -14.65 9.05 -8.84
N ALA A 278 -14.86 8.19 -9.84
CA ALA A 278 -15.76 7.05 -9.72
C ALA A 278 -15.25 6.05 -8.65
N MET A 279 -13.94 5.82 -8.60
CA MET A 279 -13.35 4.89 -7.63
C MET A 279 -13.40 5.41 -6.20
N LEU A 280 -13.10 6.69 -5.98
CA LEU A 280 -13.27 7.32 -4.66
C LEU A 280 -14.73 7.30 -4.19
N MET A 281 -15.68 7.57 -5.10
CA MET A 281 -17.12 7.49 -4.78
C MET A 281 -17.53 6.05 -4.46
N LEU A 282 -17.10 5.07 -5.27
CA LEU A 282 -17.41 3.65 -5.06
C LEU A 282 -16.85 3.16 -3.72
N GLY A 283 -15.60 3.50 -3.41
CA GLY A 283 -14.99 3.17 -2.13
C GLY A 283 -15.75 3.81 -0.96
N SER A 284 -16.12 5.08 -1.05
CA SER A 284 -16.91 5.74 0.00
C SER A 284 -18.31 5.14 0.16
N VAL A 285 -18.97 4.72 -0.94
CA VAL A 285 -20.25 4.01 -0.87
C VAL A 285 -20.08 2.65 -0.20
N ALA A 286 -19.01 1.91 -0.53
CA ALA A 286 -18.71 0.63 0.11
C ALA A 286 -18.44 0.80 1.63
N SER A 287 -17.70 1.84 2.05
CA SER A 287 -17.53 2.18 3.46
C SER A 287 -18.85 2.56 4.15
N ALA A 288 -19.71 3.32 3.49
CA ALA A 288 -21.03 3.65 4.05
C ALA A 288 -21.92 2.40 4.20
N LEU A 289 -21.88 1.48 3.23
CA LEU A 289 -22.58 0.19 3.31
C LEU A 289 -22.01 -0.70 4.41
N PHE A 290 -20.70 -0.70 4.61
CA PHE A 290 -20.06 -1.37 5.75
C PHE A 290 -20.59 -0.81 7.07
N ALA A 291 -20.61 0.52 7.24
CA ALA A 291 -21.11 1.16 8.45
C ALA A 291 -22.58 0.82 8.72
N LEU A 292 -23.44 0.89 7.71
CA LEU A 292 -24.86 0.51 7.85
C LEU A 292 -25.02 -0.99 8.11
N GLY A 293 -24.27 -1.83 7.39
CA GLY A 293 -24.30 -3.28 7.57
C GLY A 293 -23.91 -3.70 9.00
N LEU A 294 -22.93 -3.00 9.60
CA LEU A 294 -22.50 -3.24 10.97
C LEU A 294 -23.62 -2.97 11.98
N ALA A 295 -24.47 -1.96 11.74
CA ALA A 295 -25.62 -1.66 12.59
C ALA A 295 -26.64 -2.80 12.69
N PHE A 296 -26.68 -3.69 11.69
CA PHE A 296 -27.61 -4.81 11.57
C PHE A 296 -26.94 -6.18 11.61
N ALA A 297 -25.64 -6.26 11.87
CA ALA A 297 -24.89 -7.51 11.85
C ALA A 297 -25.33 -8.46 12.98
N PRO A 298 -25.91 -9.63 12.67
CA PRO A 298 -26.50 -10.52 13.68
C PRO A 298 -25.44 -11.38 14.39
N SER A 299 -24.25 -11.51 13.81
CA SER A 299 -23.20 -12.40 14.33
C SER A 299 -21.79 -11.99 13.89
N PRO A 300 -20.74 -12.42 14.63
CA PRO A 300 -19.35 -12.11 14.30
C PRO A 300 -18.91 -12.47 12.87
N PRO A 301 -19.33 -13.62 12.26
CA PRO A 301 -18.98 -13.92 10.88
C PRO A 301 -19.52 -12.92 9.85
N TRP A 302 -20.72 -12.36 10.10
CA TRP A 302 -21.26 -11.28 9.27
C TRP A 302 -20.40 -10.03 9.35
N ILE A 303 -19.88 -9.73 10.54
CA ILE A 303 -18.93 -8.63 10.75
C ILE A 303 -17.64 -8.87 9.98
N ALA A 304 -17.11 -10.10 9.98
CA ALA A 304 -15.93 -10.47 9.19
C ALA A 304 -16.17 -10.27 7.68
N ALA A 305 -17.34 -10.65 7.16
CA ALA A 305 -17.69 -10.43 5.76
C ALA A 305 -17.80 -8.93 5.41
N LEU A 306 -18.43 -8.14 6.31
CA LEU A 306 -18.50 -6.69 6.18
C LEU A 306 -17.12 -6.03 6.27
N TRP A 307 -16.22 -6.57 7.10
CA TRP A 307 -14.85 -6.09 7.20
C TRP A 307 -14.06 -6.29 5.91
N VAL A 308 -14.29 -7.38 5.17
CA VAL A 308 -13.75 -7.55 3.81
C VAL A 308 -14.28 -6.45 2.87
N LEU A 309 -15.55 -6.07 2.98
CA LEU A 309 -16.12 -4.96 2.20
C LEU A 309 -15.41 -3.63 2.52
N SER A 310 -15.15 -3.38 3.80
CA SER A 310 -14.35 -2.23 4.24
C SER A 310 -12.93 -2.28 3.65
N ALA A 311 -12.28 -3.44 3.67
CA ALA A 311 -10.95 -3.64 3.07
C ALA A 311 -10.93 -3.32 1.56
N VAL A 312 -11.97 -3.72 0.82
CA VAL A 312 -12.13 -3.34 -0.60
C VAL A 312 -12.25 -1.82 -0.75
N ALA A 313 -13.05 -1.17 0.10
CA ALA A 313 -13.22 0.29 0.08
C ALA A 313 -11.88 1.01 0.31
N TRP A 314 -11.14 0.62 1.34
CA TRP A 314 -9.84 1.20 1.68
C TRP A 314 -8.78 0.96 0.62
N SER A 315 -8.74 -0.25 0.03
CA SER A 315 -7.86 -0.58 -1.10
C SER A 315 -8.07 0.31 -2.33
N LEU A 316 -9.26 0.91 -2.47
CA LEU A 316 -9.57 1.88 -3.52
C LEU A 316 -9.26 3.32 -3.09
N VAL A 317 -9.66 3.70 -1.88
CA VAL A 317 -9.66 5.09 -1.43
C VAL A 317 -8.24 5.58 -1.12
N ILE A 318 -7.47 4.83 -0.32
CA ILE A 318 -6.16 5.28 0.17
C ILE A 318 -5.18 5.59 -0.99
N PRO A 319 -4.89 4.65 -1.92
CA PRO A 319 -3.90 4.92 -2.96
C PRO A 319 -4.34 6.02 -3.92
N VAL A 320 -5.65 6.15 -4.19
CA VAL A 320 -6.17 7.20 -5.06
C VAL A 320 -6.09 8.57 -4.39
N GLN A 321 -6.38 8.68 -3.10
CA GLN A 321 -6.21 9.93 -2.36
C GLN A 321 -4.75 10.39 -2.36
N GLN A 322 -3.80 9.49 -2.10
CA GLN A 322 -2.37 9.78 -2.12
C GLN A 322 -1.92 10.22 -3.51
N ALA A 323 -2.37 9.54 -4.57
CA ALA A 323 -2.05 9.90 -5.95
C ALA A 323 -2.60 11.29 -6.33
N VAL A 324 -3.86 11.59 -5.98
CA VAL A 324 -4.49 12.89 -6.25
C VAL A 324 -3.74 14.03 -5.54
N ILE A 325 -3.35 13.84 -4.29
CA ILE A 325 -2.56 14.84 -3.54
C ILE A 325 -1.18 14.99 -4.18
N ALA A 326 -0.50 13.90 -4.50
CA ALA A 326 0.84 13.93 -5.09
C ALA A 326 0.87 14.66 -6.44
N GLU A 327 -0.12 14.42 -7.31
CA GLU A 327 -0.24 15.14 -8.59
C GLU A 327 -0.59 16.61 -8.41
N ALA A 328 -1.49 16.94 -7.47
CA ALA A 328 -1.89 18.31 -7.21
C ALA A 328 -0.73 19.21 -6.75
N VAL A 329 0.25 18.64 -6.04
CA VAL A 329 1.42 19.39 -5.52
C VAL A 329 2.63 19.34 -6.43
N GLY A 330 2.68 18.38 -7.35
CA GLY A 330 3.82 18.12 -8.23
C GLY A 330 5.06 17.59 -7.51
N ARG A 331 6.09 17.21 -8.28
CA ARG A 331 7.30 16.53 -7.78
C ARG A 331 8.11 17.35 -6.76
N THR A 332 8.08 18.68 -6.85
CA THR A 332 8.85 19.59 -5.98
C THR A 332 8.31 19.73 -4.57
N HIS A 333 7.00 19.49 -4.36
CA HIS A 333 6.33 19.69 -3.08
C HIS A 333 5.67 18.41 -2.53
N LEU A 334 6.13 17.23 -2.98
CA LEU A 334 5.59 15.93 -2.55
C LEU A 334 5.61 15.76 -1.02
N GLY A 335 6.72 16.11 -0.38
CA GLY A 335 6.87 16.01 1.06
C GLY A 335 5.82 16.85 1.81
N ARG A 336 5.65 18.12 1.42
CA ARG A 336 4.65 19.02 2.03
C ARG A 336 3.22 18.57 1.73
N GLY A 337 2.92 18.14 0.51
CA GLY A 337 1.58 17.65 0.14
C GLY A 337 1.18 16.42 0.92
N LEU A 338 2.07 15.41 0.96
CA LEU A 338 1.82 14.15 1.64
C LEU A 338 1.84 14.29 3.16
N SER A 339 2.66 15.22 3.72
CA SER A 339 2.60 15.53 5.16
C SER A 339 1.27 16.16 5.59
N LEU A 340 0.67 17.02 4.74
CA LEU A 340 -0.66 17.57 4.97
C LEU A 340 -1.76 16.50 4.87
N TYR A 341 -1.64 15.57 3.91
CA TYR A 341 -2.51 14.40 3.81
C TYR A 341 -2.49 13.60 5.11
N GLU A 342 -1.31 13.23 5.58
CA GLU A 342 -1.13 12.46 6.80
C GLU A 342 -1.63 13.19 8.05
N ALA A 343 -1.37 14.50 8.16
CA ALA A 343 -1.89 15.31 9.25
C ALA A 343 -3.43 15.35 9.23
N ALA A 344 -4.05 15.38 8.04
CA ALA A 344 -5.50 15.31 7.91
C ALA A 344 -6.05 13.93 8.33
N CYS A 345 -5.36 12.83 8.00
CA CYS A 345 -5.72 11.50 8.45
C CYS A 345 -5.69 11.39 9.99
N LEU A 346 -4.60 11.85 10.62
CA LEU A 346 -4.48 11.85 12.09
C LEU A 346 -5.53 12.76 12.77
N ALA A 347 -5.76 13.95 12.22
CA ALA A 347 -6.79 14.84 12.76
C ALA A 347 -8.18 14.18 12.69
N GLY A 348 -8.48 13.52 11.57
CA GLY A 348 -9.71 12.76 11.41
C GLY A 348 -9.81 11.60 12.40
N ALA A 349 -8.75 10.80 12.54
CA ALA A 349 -8.72 9.69 13.48
C ALA A 349 -8.92 10.15 14.95
N PHE A 350 -8.28 11.23 15.34
CA PHE A 350 -8.46 11.83 16.66
C PHE A 350 -9.91 12.28 16.91
N LEU A 351 -10.49 13.03 15.95
CA LEU A 351 -11.88 13.49 16.05
C LEU A 351 -12.86 12.31 16.08
N GLY A 352 -12.59 11.26 15.28
CA GLY A 352 -13.40 10.06 15.22
C GLY A 352 -13.41 9.28 16.53
N SER A 353 -12.26 9.11 17.15
CA SER A 353 -12.14 8.45 18.46
C SER A 353 -12.91 9.18 19.56
N LEU A 354 -12.85 10.53 19.55
CA LEU A 354 -13.66 11.35 20.47
C LEU A 354 -15.15 11.22 20.19
N ALA A 355 -15.54 11.33 18.91
CA ALA A 355 -16.96 11.24 18.51
C ALA A 355 -17.57 9.88 18.84
N ALA A 356 -16.78 8.79 18.70
CA ALA A 356 -17.22 7.44 18.99
C ALA A 356 -17.74 7.29 20.43
N GLY A 357 -16.99 7.80 21.43
CA GLY A 357 -17.39 7.75 22.83
C GLY A 357 -18.73 8.45 23.07
N VAL A 358 -18.85 9.69 22.59
CA VAL A 358 -20.05 10.51 22.78
C VAL A 358 -21.27 9.91 22.06
N LEU A 359 -21.10 9.44 20.84
CA LEU A 359 -22.19 8.86 20.06
C LEU A 359 -22.65 7.51 20.64
N TYR A 360 -21.70 6.70 21.13
CA TYR A 360 -22.04 5.41 21.73
C TYR A 360 -22.83 5.55 23.04
N GLU A 361 -22.45 6.50 23.89
CA GLU A 361 -23.16 6.79 25.14
C GLU A 361 -24.57 7.36 24.90
N SER A 362 -24.76 8.14 23.83
CA SER A 362 -26.03 8.79 23.53
C SER A 362 -27.04 7.90 22.78
N GLY A 363 -26.62 6.95 21.97
CA GLY A 363 -27.53 6.16 21.13
C GLY A 363 -27.01 4.78 20.73
N GLY A 364 -25.93 4.32 21.36
CA GLY A 364 -25.35 3.01 21.13
C GLY A 364 -24.74 2.85 19.73
N LEU A 365 -24.48 1.59 19.36
CA LEU A 365 -23.84 1.24 18.08
C LEU A 365 -24.67 1.69 16.88
N PHE A 366 -25.99 1.50 16.90
CA PHE A 366 -26.88 1.80 15.78
C PHE A 366 -26.80 3.28 15.37
N LEU A 367 -26.98 4.20 16.31
CA LEU A 367 -26.93 5.64 16.03
C LEU A 367 -25.56 6.03 15.46
N THR A 368 -24.49 5.51 16.03
CA THR A 368 -23.12 5.82 15.59
C THR A 368 -22.89 5.33 14.16
N CYS A 369 -23.26 4.10 13.84
CA CYS A 369 -23.11 3.57 12.49
C CYS A 369 -23.91 4.38 11.45
N VAL A 370 -25.13 4.79 11.77
CA VAL A 370 -25.96 5.63 10.90
C VAL A 370 -25.32 7.01 10.69
N VAL A 371 -24.87 7.66 11.76
CA VAL A 371 -24.19 8.98 11.66
C VAL A 371 -22.93 8.87 10.82
N CYS A 372 -22.10 7.86 11.06
CA CYS A 372 -20.89 7.62 10.27
C CYS A 372 -21.20 7.37 8.80
N ALA A 373 -22.21 6.56 8.48
CA ALA A 373 -22.64 6.32 7.11
C ALA A 373 -23.10 7.60 6.41
N ILE A 374 -23.81 8.48 7.11
CA ILE A 374 -24.22 9.81 6.58
C ILE A 374 -22.99 10.68 6.32
N VAL A 375 -22.03 10.73 7.24
CA VAL A 375 -20.80 11.51 7.08
C VAL A 375 -19.99 11.02 5.89
N ILE A 376 -19.78 9.71 5.76
CA ILE A 376 -19.04 9.10 4.63
C ILE A 376 -19.77 9.37 3.31
N SER A 377 -21.10 9.21 3.27
CA SER A 377 -21.90 9.49 2.07
C SER A 377 -21.86 10.96 1.67
N SER A 378 -21.86 11.87 2.65
CA SER A 378 -21.71 13.30 2.41
C SER A 378 -20.32 13.63 1.84
N GLY A 379 -19.27 12.99 2.37
CA GLY A 379 -17.92 13.06 1.84
C GLY A 379 -17.86 12.56 0.40
N ALA A 380 -18.50 11.42 0.09
CA ALA A 380 -18.59 10.87 -1.27
C ALA A 380 -19.20 11.86 -2.27
N ALA A 381 -20.26 12.58 -1.88
CA ALA A 381 -20.89 13.58 -2.72
C ALA A 381 -19.98 14.79 -3.02
N LEU A 382 -19.03 15.10 -2.14
CA LEU A 382 -18.08 16.19 -2.30
C LEU A 382 -16.84 15.84 -3.13
N ILE A 383 -16.54 14.55 -3.31
CA ILE A 383 -15.34 14.06 -4.01
C ILE A 383 -15.20 14.65 -5.43
N PRO A 384 -16.24 14.63 -6.32
CA PRO A 384 -16.10 15.14 -7.67
C PRO A 384 -15.71 16.63 -7.70
N ALA A 385 -16.31 17.41 -6.80
CA ALA A 385 -16.00 18.83 -6.66
C ALA A 385 -14.59 19.05 -6.07
N ALA A 386 -14.17 18.25 -5.11
CA ALA A 386 -12.84 18.32 -4.51
C ALA A 386 -11.75 18.01 -5.54
N VAL A 387 -11.86 16.89 -6.26
CA VAL A 387 -10.89 16.50 -7.30
C VAL A 387 -10.86 17.50 -8.46
N SER A 388 -12.02 18.01 -8.91
CA SER A 388 -12.04 19.00 -10.00
C SER A 388 -11.40 20.32 -9.62
N ARG A 389 -11.55 20.78 -8.37
CA ARG A 389 -10.92 22.02 -7.90
C ARG A 389 -9.40 21.93 -7.79
N LEU A 390 -8.86 20.72 -7.64
CA LEU A 390 -7.41 20.50 -7.64
C LEU A 390 -6.79 20.50 -9.04
N GLY A 391 -7.60 20.51 -10.11
CA GLY A 391 -7.11 20.46 -11.49
C GLY A 391 -6.51 19.10 -11.89
N VAL A 392 -6.68 18.06 -11.06
CA VAL A 392 -6.12 16.73 -11.31
C VAL A 392 -6.98 15.98 -12.33
N ALA A 393 -6.32 15.33 -13.30
CA ALA A 393 -6.98 14.52 -14.31
C ALA A 393 -7.77 13.36 -13.68
N ASN A 394 -8.96 13.07 -14.24
CA ASN A 394 -9.79 11.97 -13.73
C ASN A 394 -9.19 10.59 -14.00
N TYR A 395 -8.48 10.47 -15.12
CA TYR A 395 -7.80 9.24 -15.50
C TYR A 395 -6.31 9.40 -15.29
N PRO A 396 -5.60 8.39 -14.77
CA PRO A 396 -4.14 8.38 -14.75
C PRO A 396 -3.60 8.56 -16.18
N GLU A 397 -2.51 9.30 -16.34
CA GLU A 397 -1.86 9.40 -17.64
C GLU A 397 -1.44 8.00 -18.11
N PRO A 398 -1.69 7.65 -19.40
CA PRO A 398 -1.15 6.43 -19.97
C PRO A 398 0.38 6.46 -19.83
N VAL A 399 0.96 5.37 -19.34
CA VAL A 399 2.42 5.21 -19.34
C VAL A 399 2.89 5.36 -20.78
N PRO A 400 3.79 6.31 -21.12
CA PRO A 400 4.35 6.38 -22.46
C PRO A 400 4.95 5.01 -22.77
N GLU A 401 4.47 4.35 -23.84
CA GLU A 401 5.15 3.16 -24.34
C GLU A 401 6.61 3.56 -24.56
N PRO A 402 7.59 2.76 -24.08
CA PRO A 402 8.97 3.03 -24.41
C PRO A 402 9.04 3.11 -25.92
N ALA A 403 9.36 4.31 -26.45
CA ALA A 403 9.56 4.51 -27.87
C ALA A 403 10.47 3.37 -28.32
N SER A 404 9.95 2.50 -29.16
CA SER A 404 10.69 1.35 -29.66
C SER A 404 12.00 1.90 -30.20
N ALA A 405 13.13 1.55 -29.57
CA ALA A 405 14.46 2.01 -29.95
C ALA A 405 14.81 1.64 -31.42
N GLU A 406 13.98 0.85 -32.09
CA GLU A 406 14.09 0.49 -33.48
C GLU A 406 13.63 1.58 -34.46
N SER A 407 12.78 2.56 -34.04
CA SER A 407 12.33 3.60 -34.97
C SER A 407 13.26 4.82 -35.03
N SER A 408 14.10 5.05 -34.02
CA SER A 408 15.10 6.12 -34.02
C SER A 408 16.36 5.73 -34.82
N ASP A 409 16.80 4.48 -34.71
CA ASP A 409 17.98 3.99 -35.45
C ASP A 409 17.69 3.83 -36.96
N LEU A 410 16.44 3.47 -37.35
CA LEU A 410 16.06 3.41 -38.76
C LEU A 410 15.86 4.80 -39.38
N SER A 411 15.45 5.81 -38.59
CA SER A 411 15.31 7.18 -39.09
C SER A 411 16.63 7.94 -39.19
N GLU A 412 17.61 7.66 -38.31
CA GLU A 412 18.95 8.21 -38.40
C GLU A 412 19.81 7.51 -39.46
N SER A 413 19.69 6.19 -39.60
CA SER A 413 20.33 5.43 -40.65
C SER A 413 19.82 5.84 -42.05
N SER A 414 18.47 6.00 -42.20
CA SER A 414 17.87 6.47 -43.45
C SER A 414 18.24 7.91 -43.79
N LYS A 415 18.37 8.81 -42.80
CA LYS A 415 18.88 10.19 -43.04
C LYS A 415 20.36 10.24 -43.38
N ALA A 416 21.17 9.38 -42.77
CA ALA A 416 22.61 9.26 -43.08
C ALA A 416 22.84 8.70 -44.48
N GLU A 417 22.07 7.67 -44.90
CA GLU A 417 22.14 7.11 -46.25
C GLU A 417 21.64 8.10 -47.33
N THR A 418 20.57 8.87 -47.03
CA THR A 418 20.05 9.88 -47.96
C THR A 418 21.05 11.02 -48.13
N SER A 419 21.69 11.49 -47.04
CA SER A 419 22.73 12.53 -47.09
C SER A 419 24.01 12.05 -47.79
N MET A 420 24.38 10.78 -47.63
CA MET A 420 25.56 10.20 -48.31
C MET A 420 25.29 9.96 -49.81
N ASN A 421 24.07 9.59 -50.20
CA ASN A 421 23.66 9.47 -51.60
C ASN A 421 23.51 10.83 -52.31
N GLU A 422 23.08 11.89 -51.60
CA GLU A 422 23.08 13.26 -52.17
C GLU A 422 24.51 13.78 -52.39
N ASN A 423 25.44 13.57 -51.46
CA ASN A 423 26.82 13.93 -51.64
C ASN A 423 27.54 13.16 -52.77
N LEU A 424 27.19 11.87 -52.97
CA LEU A 424 27.73 11.08 -54.09
C LEU A 424 27.16 11.51 -55.45
N ARG A 425 25.90 11.99 -55.50
CA ARG A 425 25.32 12.55 -56.74
C ARG A 425 25.88 13.91 -57.08
N HIS A 426 26.31 14.73 -56.14
CA HIS A 426 26.99 16.00 -56.42
C HIS A 426 28.42 15.83 -56.94
N ILE A 427 29.07 14.71 -56.68
CA ILE A 427 30.41 14.39 -57.20
C ILE A 427 30.39 13.75 -58.61
N GLN A 428 29.21 13.14 -59.02
CA GLN A 428 29.07 12.49 -60.32
C GLN A 428 28.22 13.29 -61.34
N GLY A 429 27.83 14.51 -61.06
CA GLY A 429 26.90 15.33 -61.81
C GLY A 429 27.56 16.35 -62.79
N GLU A 430 28.76 16.09 -63.28
CA GLU A 430 29.32 16.80 -64.45
C GLU A 430 29.63 15.77 -65.55
N HIS A 431 28.65 15.37 -66.34
CA HIS A 431 28.65 15.11 -67.76
C HIS A 431 27.40 14.36 -68.23
N VAL A 432 26.86 14.93 -69.31
CA VAL A 432 25.95 14.38 -70.30
C VAL A 432 24.49 14.78 -70.20
N GLN A 433 24.18 15.73 -71.08
CA GLN A 433 22.88 16.03 -71.63
C GLN A 433 22.36 14.89 -72.53
N GLY A 434 21.05 14.68 -72.58
CA GLY A 434 20.44 14.10 -73.77
C GLY A 434 19.23 13.22 -73.50
N GLU A 435 18.09 13.76 -73.96
CA GLU A 435 16.96 13.08 -74.67
C GLU A 435 15.92 12.25 -73.91
N THR A 436 14.77 12.84 -73.86
CA THR A 436 13.46 12.49 -74.40
C THR A 436 12.64 11.31 -73.84
N ALA A 437 11.44 11.69 -73.49
CA ALA A 437 10.13 11.16 -73.92
C ALA A 437 9.43 10.05 -73.12
N ASN A 438 8.25 10.46 -72.68
CA ASN A 438 6.93 9.79 -72.74
C ASN A 438 6.74 8.37 -72.16
N SER A 439 5.85 8.20 -71.26
CA SER A 439 4.40 7.84 -71.45
C SER A 439 3.76 7.38 -70.15
N GLU A 440 2.65 7.98 -69.85
CA GLU A 440 1.32 7.46 -69.55
C GLU A 440 1.21 6.02 -68.99
N ASN A 441 0.56 5.86 -67.91
CA ASN A 441 -0.78 5.34 -67.62
C ASN A 441 -0.90 4.70 -66.22
N SER A 442 -1.79 5.26 -65.43
CA SER A 442 -2.97 4.67 -64.81
C SER A 442 -2.87 3.23 -64.30
N GLU A 443 -3.13 3.03 -63.04
CA GLU A 443 -4.39 2.41 -62.61
C GLU A 443 -4.48 2.32 -61.06
N SER A 444 -5.65 2.60 -60.64
CA SER A 444 -6.20 2.50 -59.31
C SER A 444 -6.24 1.06 -58.79
N SER A 445 -5.93 0.86 -57.52
CA SER A 445 -6.59 -0.22 -56.77
C SER A 445 -6.60 0.10 -55.27
N ASP A 446 -7.79 0.07 -54.72
CA ASP A 446 -8.16 0.22 -53.33
C ASP A 446 -7.38 -0.66 -52.36
N PRO A 447 -7.13 -0.24 -51.14
CA PRO A 447 -6.62 -1.12 -50.10
C PRO A 447 -7.76 -1.86 -49.41
N ALA A 448 -7.77 -3.16 -49.63
CA ALA A 448 -8.57 -4.10 -48.86
C ALA A 448 -8.12 -4.16 -47.41
N ASN A 449 -9.07 -3.92 -46.58
CA ASN A 449 -9.28 -4.34 -45.21
C ASN A 449 -8.39 -5.50 -44.72
N SER A 450 -7.43 -5.27 -43.83
CA SER A 450 -6.83 -6.30 -43.00
C SER A 450 -6.98 -5.93 -41.54
N ASN A 451 -8.10 -6.39 -40.98
CA ASN A 451 -8.26 -6.61 -39.53
C ASN A 451 -7.23 -7.66 -39.09
N SER A 452 -6.10 -7.24 -38.59
CA SER A 452 -5.21 -8.11 -37.84
C SER A 452 -5.33 -7.74 -36.35
N GLY A 453 -5.91 -8.68 -35.61
CA GLY A 453 -6.17 -8.60 -34.19
C GLY A 453 -4.91 -8.22 -33.41
N ALA A 454 -5.11 -7.27 -32.53
CA ALA A 454 -4.17 -6.94 -31.47
C ALA A 454 -4.00 -8.15 -30.54
N ASN A 455 -3.07 -9.03 -30.88
CA ASN A 455 -2.49 -9.98 -29.94
C ASN A 455 -1.66 -9.15 -28.94
N ALA A 456 -2.28 -8.82 -27.80
CA ALA A 456 -1.57 -8.33 -26.64
C ALA A 456 -0.52 -9.39 -26.28
N SER A 457 0.74 -9.13 -26.62
CA SER A 457 1.91 -9.86 -26.19
C SER A 457 1.91 -9.84 -24.66
N LYS A 458 1.39 -10.90 -24.03
CA LYS A 458 1.56 -11.15 -22.60
C LYS A 458 3.06 -11.30 -22.39
N SER A 459 3.70 -10.28 -21.80
CA SER A 459 5.09 -10.34 -21.36
C SER A 459 5.29 -11.64 -20.56
N GLN A 460 6.08 -12.55 -21.10
CA GLN A 460 6.31 -13.85 -20.50
C GLN A 460 7.26 -13.66 -19.32
N LYS A 461 6.74 -13.77 -18.06
CA LYS A 461 7.52 -13.64 -16.82
C LYS A 461 8.82 -14.45 -16.89
N SER A 462 9.92 -13.84 -16.48
CA SER A 462 11.23 -14.50 -16.44
C SER A 462 11.24 -15.67 -15.45
N ARG A 463 12.13 -16.66 -15.63
CA ARG A 463 12.29 -17.80 -14.71
C ARG A 463 12.51 -17.35 -13.25
N ARG A 464 13.27 -16.26 -13.07
CA ARG A 464 13.58 -15.70 -11.74
C ARG A 464 12.35 -15.04 -11.11
N GLU A 465 11.53 -14.33 -11.87
CA GLU A 465 10.27 -13.73 -11.37
C GLU A 465 9.29 -14.80 -10.92
N ARG A 466 9.16 -15.91 -11.67
CA ARG A 466 8.29 -17.04 -11.28
C ARG A 466 8.74 -17.70 -9.98
N LEU A 467 10.05 -17.88 -9.82
CA LEU A 467 10.61 -18.44 -8.58
C LEU A 467 10.46 -17.48 -7.39
N THR A 468 10.53 -16.17 -7.64
CA THR A 468 10.29 -15.16 -6.60
C THR A 468 8.82 -15.14 -6.18
N ASP A 469 7.90 -15.21 -7.15
CA ASP A 469 6.46 -15.31 -6.87
C ASP A 469 6.13 -16.58 -6.07
N LEU A 470 6.72 -17.73 -6.43
CA LEU A 470 6.55 -18.97 -5.69
C LEU A 470 7.15 -18.90 -4.28
N ALA A 471 8.30 -18.25 -4.12
CA ALA A 471 8.92 -18.06 -2.80
C ALA A 471 8.05 -17.16 -1.90
N ALA A 472 7.45 -16.11 -2.46
CA ALA A 472 6.49 -15.25 -1.75
C ALA A 472 5.24 -16.04 -1.34
N HIS A 473 4.68 -16.84 -2.24
CA HIS A 473 3.52 -17.70 -1.95
C HIS A 473 3.86 -18.74 -0.87
N SER A 474 5.06 -19.33 -0.92
CA SER A 474 5.55 -20.26 0.11
C SER A 474 5.70 -19.57 1.47
N GLY A 475 6.20 -18.35 1.50
CA GLY A 475 6.32 -17.55 2.71
C GLY A 475 4.96 -17.24 3.33
N LEU A 476 3.99 -16.80 2.53
CA LEU A 476 2.62 -16.54 2.98
C LEU A 476 1.95 -17.79 3.54
N LEU A 477 2.10 -18.93 2.88
CA LEU A 477 1.56 -20.20 3.38
C LEU A 477 2.22 -20.61 4.70
N ALA A 478 3.55 -20.46 4.83
CA ALA A 478 4.26 -20.77 6.06
C ALA A 478 3.78 -19.89 7.23
N VAL A 479 3.55 -18.60 6.99
CA VAL A 479 2.98 -17.66 7.96
C VAL A 479 1.57 -18.10 8.37
N ALA A 480 0.71 -18.45 7.41
CA ALA A 480 -0.65 -18.92 7.70
C ALA A 480 -0.66 -20.21 8.51
N LEU A 481 0.27 -21.13 8.23
CA LEU A 481 0.43 -22.37 9.00
C LEU A 481 0.91 -22.10 10.43
N LEU A 482 1.81 -21.14 10.63
CA LEU A 482 2.26 -20.71 11.95
C LEU A 482 1.11 -20.08 12.75
N ILE A 483 0.29 -19.24 12.11
CA ILE A 483 -0.91 -18.65 12.72
C ILE A 483 -1.87 -19.76 13.15
N ALA A 484 -2.14 -20.73 12.27
CA ALA A 484 -3.03 -21.84 12.58
C ALA A 484 -2.50 -22.69 13.74
N TRP A 485 -1.21 -22.96 13.76
CA TRP A 485 -0.56 -23.69 14.85
C TRP A 485 -0.68 -22.97 16.20
N ALA A 486 -0.52 -21.65 16.19
CA ALA A 486 -0.62 -20.85 17.41
C ALA A 486 -2.08 -20.64 17.88
N ALA A 487 -3.03 -20.63 16.95
CA ALA A 487 -4.39 -20.17 17.19
C ALA A 487 -5.43 -21.30 17.28
N VAL A 488 -5.15 -22.47 16.70
CA VAL A 488 -6.08 -23.61 16.69
C VAL A 488 -5.60 -24.68 17.67
N PRO A 489 -6.30 -24.92 18.79
CA PRO A 489 -5.93 -25.96 19.74
C PRO A 489 -5.85 -27.33 19.07
N GLY A 490 -4.72 -28.02 19.23
CA GLY A 490 -4.51 -29.34 18.63
C GLY A 490 -4.23 -29.34 17.13
N PHE A 491 -3.90 -28.18 16.53
CA PHE A 491 -3.48 -28.11 15.13
C PHE A 491 -2.25 -28.99 14.88
N VAL A 492 -2.42 -29.93 13.94
CA VAL A 492 -1.35 -30.76 13.43
C VAL A 492 -1.38 -30.68 11.91
N LEU A 493 -0.22 -30.65 11.25
CA LEU A 493 -0.13 -30.56 9.79
C LEU A 493 -0.94 -31.67 9.07
N SER A 494 -1.10 -32.82 9.69
CA SER A 494 -1.96 -33.92 9.22
C SER A 494 -3.44 -33.52 9.09
N SER A 495 -3.91 -32.52 9.86
CA SER A 495 -5.28 -32.03 9.78
C SER A 495 -5.57 -31.33 8.43
N ILE A 496 -4.55 -30.70 7.82
CA ILE A 496 -4.65 -30.11 6.48
C ILE A 496 -4.62 -31.19 5.40
N LEU A 497 -3.84 -32.25 5.60
CA LEU A 497 -3.71 -33.36 4.66
C LEU A 497 -4.90 -34.33 4.70
N GLY A 498 -5.85 -34.12 5.62
CA GLY A 498 -7.04 -34.97 5.76
C GLY A 498 -6.76 -36.34 6.38
N VAL A 499 -5.62 -36.48 7.07
CA VAL A 499 -5.24 -37.72 7.78
C VAL A 499 -5.77 -37.61 9.21
N GLY A 500 -6.90 -38.26 9.52
CA GLY A 500 -7.37 -38.40 10.91
C GLY A 500 -8.72 -37.77 11.24
N GLY A 501 -9.54 -37.39 10.28
CA GLY A 501 -10.92 -36.91 10.53
C GLY A 501 -11.57 -36.27 9.29
N GLU A 502 -12.88 -36.35 9.20
CA GLU A 502 -13.65 -35.66 8.16
C GLU A 502 -13.66 -34.14 8.44
N THR A 503 -12.77 -33.39 7.78
CA THR A 503 -12.93 -31.93 7.74
C THR A 503 -13.96 -31.58 6.69
N PRO A 504 -15.01 -30.80 7.02
CA PRO A 504 -15.99 -30.36 6.04
C PRO A 504 -15.30 -29.55 4.93
N ASN A 505 -15.91 -29.54 3.73
CA ASN A 505 -15.42 -28.65 2.68
C ASN A 505 -15.63 -27.19 3.10
N ILE A 506 -14.87 -26.26 2.50
CA ILE A 506 -14.88 -24.84 2.88
C ILE A 506 -16.29 -24.22 2.84
N ILE A 507 -17.13 -24.63 1.89
CA ILE A 507 -18.51 -24.11 1.74
C ILE A 507 -19.38 -24.57 2.92
N ALA A 508 -19.29 -25.85 3.29
CA ALA A 508 -20.02 -26.41 4.44
C ALA A 508 -19.52 -25.81 5.76
N ALA A 509 -18.19 -25.62 5.91
CA ALA A 509 -17.60 -25.00 7.09
C ALA A 509 -18.05 -23.55 7.26
N VAL A 510 -18.01 -22.75 6.19
CA VAL A 510 -18.48 -21.35 6.20
C VAL A 510 -19.97 -21.27 6.47
N ARG A 511 -20.79 -22.09 5.81
CA ARG A 511 -22.22 -22.13 6.06
C ARG A 511 -22.53 -22.52 7.50
N GLY A 512 -21.87 -23.55 8.02
CA GLY A 512 -22.03 -23.98 9.41
C GLY A 512 -21.62 -22.91 10.43
N LEU A 513 -20.65 -22.03 10.08
CA LEU A 513 -20.29 -20.89 10.93
C LEU A 513 -21.43 -19.87 11.04
N PHE A 514 -22.13 -19.56 9.93
CA PHE A 514 -23.27 -18.65 9.93
C PHE A 514 -24.50 -19.26 10.62
N ASP A 515 -24.66 -20.57 10.53
CA ASP A 515 -25.76 -21.31 11.15
C ASP A 515 -25.46 -21.71 12.62
N GLY A 516 -24.27 -21.37 13.15
CA GLY A 516 -23.82 -21.73 14.49
C GLY A 516 -23.47 -23.21 14.68
N ALA A 517 -23.32 -23.98 13.58
CA ALA A 517 -23.02 -25.41 13.59
C ALA A 517 -21.51 -25.73 13.47
N SER A 518 -20.69 -24.74 13.14
CA SER A 518 -19.23 -24.90 13.00
C SER A 518 -18.48 -23.81 13.75
N ASP A 519 -17.37 -24.17 14.39
CA ASP A 519 -16.46 -23.22 15.02
C ASP A 519 -15.59 -22.52 13.96
N PHE A 520 -15.14 -21.32 14.28
CA PHE A 520 -14.22 -20.56 13.42
C PHE A 520 -12.93 -21.35 13.07
N SER A 521 -12.41 -22.15 14.01
CA SER A 521 -11.27 -23.03 13.80
C SER A 521 -11.48 -24.01 12.64
N THR A 522 -12.69 -24.53 12.48
CA THR A 522 -13.08 -25.42 11.38
C THR A 522 -13.01 -24.73 10.02
N VAL A 523 -13.43 -23.47 9.95
CA VAL A 523 -13.35 -22.65 8.73
C VAL A 523 -11.90 -22.35 8.39
N VAL A 524 -11.07 -22.00 9.37
CA VAL A 524 -9.62 -21.75 9.17
C VAL A 524 -8.94 -23.00 8.62
N LEU A 525 -9.21 -24.17 9.19
CA LEU A 525 -8.64 -25.44 8.71
C LEU A 525 -9.10 -25.77 7.28
N ALA A 526 -10.38 -25.57 6.98
CA ALA A 526 -10.92 -25.78 5.64
C ALA A 526 -10.31 -24.81 4.62
N ALA A 527 -10.14 -23.54 4.98
CA ALA A 527 -9.50 -22.53 4.15
C ALA A 527 -8.02 -22.84 3.89
N LEU A 528 -7.28 -23.23 4.91
CA LEU A 528 -5.88 -23.63 4.78
C LEU A 528 -5.72 -24.86 3.91
N ARG A 529 -6.64 -25.82 3.97
CA ARG A 529 -6.65 -26.99 3.09
C ARG A 529 -6.82 -26.61 1.62
N VAL A 530 -7.77 -25.72 1.31
CA VAL A 530 -7.96 -25.20 -0.04
C VAL A 530 -6.71 -24.44 -0.51
N TRP A 531 -6.15 -23.58 0.35
CA TRP A 531 -4.93 -22.84 0.04
C TRP A 531 -3.74 -23.77 -0.20
N PHE A 532 -3.58 -24.79 0.61
CA PHE A 532 -2.53 -25.80 0.42
C PHE A 532 -2.64 -26.51 -0.93
N VAL A 533 -3.86 -26.87 -1.36
CA VAL A 533 -4.10 -27.47 -2.68
C VAL A 533 -3.71 -26.48 -3.80
N VAL A 534 -4.13 -25.21 -3.69
CA VAL A 534 -3.77 -24.15 -4.65
C VAL A 534 -2.25 -23.97 -4.71
N TYR A 535 -1.58 -23.99 -3.55
CA TYR A 535 -0.13 -23.89 -3.47
C TYR A 535 0.57 -25.07 -4.16
N VAL A 536 0.10 -26.30 -3.96
CA VAL A 536 0.66 -27.50 -4.63
C VAL A 536 0.51 -27.37 -6.15
N ILE A 537 -0.64 -26.89 -6.62
CA ILE A 537 -0.87 -26.63 -8.06
C ILE A 537 0.12 -25.57 -8.57
N ASP A 538 0.33 -24.49 -7.82
CA ASP A 538 1.26 -23.41 -8.19
C ASP A 538 2.72 -23.91 -8.24
N VAL A 539 3.13 -24.75 -7.29
CA VAL A 539 4.44 -25.42 -7.31
C VAL A 539 4.61 -26.28 -8.57
N ILE A 540 3.63 -27.12 -8.88
CA ILE A 540 3.66 -28.00 -10.05
C ILE A 540 3.70 -27.17 -11.34
N TRP A 541 2.85 -26.14 -11.44
CA TRP A 541 2.80 -25.23 -12.57
C TRP A 541 4.11 -24.46 -12.80
N THR A 542 4.67 -23.93 -11.70
CA THR A 542 5.96 -23.22 -11.74
C THR A 542 7.11 -24.15 -12.11
N ALA A 543 7.16 -25.35 -11.53
CA ALA A 543 8.16 -26.34 -11.87
C ALA A 543 8.08 -26.76 -13.35
N TRP A 544 6.87 -26.98 -13.88
CA TRP A 544 6.65 -27.31 -15.28
C TRP A 544 7.11 -26.16 -16.19
N LYS A 545 6.71 -24.93 -15.91
CA LYS A 545 7.10 -23.74 -16.68
C LYS A 545 8.59 -23.39 -16.60
N VAL A 546 9.26 -23.77 -15.51
CA VAL A 546 10.71 -23.60 -15.34
C VAL A 546 11.49 -24.69 -16.09
N ALA A 547 10.89 -25.90 -16.21
CA ALA A 547 11.48 -27.05 -16.89
C ALA A 547 11.26 -27.04 -18.41
N GLU A 548 10.30 -26.23 -18.92
CA GLU A 548 9.97 -26.15 -20.35
C GLU A 548 11.21 -25.68 -21.15
N PRO A 549 11.75 -26.51 -22.09
CA PRO A 549 12.91 -26.10 -22.88
C PRO A 549 12.54 -24.90 -23.75
N ARG A 550 13.40 -23.89 -23.76
CA ARG A 550 13.28 -22.78 -24.72
C ARG A 550 13.55 -23.34 -26.11
N HIS A 551 12.51 -23.60 -26.87
CA HIS A 551 12.68 -23.70 -28.31
C HIS A 551 13.06 -22.30 -28.80
N GLY A 552 14.37 -22.20 -29.21
CA GLY A 552 15.00 -21.02 -29.73
C GLY A 552 14.47 -20.58 -31.10
#